data_1a13033c840239a17ef629c0e0a099ac
#
_entry.id   1a13033c840239a17ef629c0e0a099ac
#
_cell.length_a   1.000
_cell.length_b   1.000
_cell.length_c   1.000
_cell.angle_alpha   90.00
_cell.angle_beta   90.00
_cell.angle_gamma   90.00
#
_symmetry.space_group_name_H-M   'P 1'
#
loop_
_entity.id
_entity.type
_entity.pdbx_description
1 polymer ?
#
loop_
_entity_poly.entity_id
_entity_poly.type
_entity_poly.pdbx_seq_one_letter_code
_entity_poly.pdbx_strand_id
1 'polypeptide(L)'
;MRRVQTHFLVLLIHFLSAGLHFLSVEAAPAGDEITYLPGLSKQPSFKHYSGYLDLATGKHLHYWFVESQGKPSSDPLVLWLNGGPGCSSLDGLLTEHGPYLIQDDGASLDYNPYSWNKIANVLYLESPAGVGFSYSDNKNYKTNDTEVALNNYLALKTFLKLFPEYASNAVFLTGESYGGIYIPTLAQRVMEDSAINLQGVAVGNGMSSYELNDNSLVFFAYYHGLLGTELWAGLQAYCCDQGRCNFYDNRNPNCSELLGDVQTIVYSSGLNMYNLYSPCAGGVKDTLRSVQCSSNATLVLTVYSSTVLLKHVMVSCRGRLIYRHKYSYLQKYRVLVYNGDVDMACNFMGDEWFVESLKQLVQVQRRVWLYEGADGKQVGGFVKEFSNIAFLTIKGSGHMVPTDKPAAAFTMFSRFIRREPY
;
A
#
# COMPACT_ATOMS: atom_id res chain seq x y z
N MET A 1 30.85 -60.14 31.53
CA MET A 1 30.26 -58.86 31.96
C MET A 1 30.92 -57.60 31.39
N ARG A 2 32.22 -57.52 31.13
CA ARG A 2 32.86 -56.29 30.59
C ARG A 2 32.57 -55.98 29.11
N ARG A 3 32.21 -56.91 28.24
CA ARG A 3 31.91 -56.64 26.83
C ARG A 3 30.50 -56.04 26.55
N VAL A 4 29.53 -56.23 27.43
CA VAL A 4 28.18 -55.72 27.29
C VAL A 4 28.09 -54.22 27.67
N GLN A 5 28.90 -53.81 28.64
CA GLN A 5 28.95 -52.40 29.07
C GLN A 5 29.57 -51.47 28.03
N THR A 6 30.55 -51.95 27.22
CA THR A 6 31.17 -51.12 26.18
C THR A 6 30.22 -50.86 25.00
N HIS A 7 29.35 -51.80 24.65
CA HIS A 7 28.39 -51.60 23.57
C HIS A 7 27.23 -50.67 23.96
N PHE A 8 26.82 -50.68 25.23
CA PHE A 8 25.79 -49.74 25.71
C PHE A 8 26.32 -48.30 25.77
N LEU A 9 27.58 -48.08 26.10
CA LEU A 9 28.19 -46.75 26.15
C LEU A 9 28.38 -46.16 24.74
N VAL A 10 28.77 -46.99 23.76
CA VAL A 10 28.94 -46.59 22.35
C VAL A 10 27.58 -46.28 21.70
N LEU A 11 26.52 -47.03 21.99
CA LEU A 11 25.16 -46.75 21.54
C LEU A 11 24.59 -45.45 22.17
N LEU A 12 24.86 -45.21 23.46
CA LEU A 12 24.43 -43.97 24.14
C LEU A 12 25.14 -42.72 23.57
N ILE A 13 26.41 -42.85 23.20
CA ILE A 13 27.16 -41.73 22.57
C ILE A 13 26.67 -41.47 21.15
N HIS A 14 26.27 -42.51 20.38
CA HIS A 14 25.72 -42.33 19.06
C HIS A 14 24.27 -41.77 19.10
N PHE A 15 23.47 -42.12 20.11
CA PHE A 15 22.16 -41.49 20.32
C PHE A 15 22.27 -40.03 20.81
N LEU A 16 23.27 -39.70 21.61
CA LEU A 16 23.54 -38.32 22.03
C LEU A 16 24.14 -37.46 20.91
N SER A 17 24.88 -38.05 19.97
CA SER A 17 25.39 -37.31 18.79
C SER A 17 24.37 -37.16 17.68
N ALA A 18 23.37 -38.04 17.58
CA ALA A 18 22.26 -37.91 16.63
C ALA A 18 21.14 -36.97 17.12
N GLY A 19 21.10 -36.63 18.40
CA GLY A 19 20.10 -35.73 19.02
C GLY A 19 20.51 -34.26 19.08
N LEU A 20 21.74 -33.91 18.66
CA LEU A 20 22.24 -32.52 18.63
C LEU A 20 22.33 -32.00 17.19
N HIS A 21 21.37 -32.27 16.34
CA HIS A 21 21.03 -31.30 15.35
C HIS A 21 20.29 -30.19 16.11
N PHE A 22 21.06 -29.26 16.68
CA PHE A 22 20.55 -27.91 16.87
C PHE A 22 20.01 -27.52 15.50
N LEU A 23 18.70 -27.45 15.37
CA LEU A 23 18.08 -26.57 14.41
C LEU A 23 18.71 -25.23 14.72
N SER A 24 19.73 -24.83 13.97
CA SER A 24 20.17 -23.45 13.94
C SER A 24 18.92 -22.71 13.49
N VAL A 25 18.20 -22.13 14.41
CA VAL A 25 17.27 -21.08 14.10
C VAL A 25 18.16 -20.06 13.40
N GLU A 26 18.07 -20.00 12.07
CA GLU A 26 18.77 -18.95 11.33
C GLU A 26 18.25 -17.66 11.93
N ALA A 27 19.13 -16.96 12.63
CA ALA A 27 18.85 -15.62 13.12
C ALA A 27 18.75 -14.69 11.92
N ALA A 28 18.03 -13.58 12.06
CA ALA A 28 17.97 -12.51 11.07
C ALA A 28 19.32 -12.30 10.38
N PRO A 29 19.40 -12.07 9.06
CA PRO A 29 20.66 -11.94 8.35
C PRO A 29 21.50 -10.82 8.95
N ALA A 30 22.61 -11.17 9.60
CA ALA A 30 23.46 -10.18 10.28
C ALA A 30 24.04 -9.13 9.32
N GLY A 31 24.18 -9.49 8.03
CA GLY A 31 24.64 -8.56 6.98
C GLY A 31 23.60 -7.51 6.56
N ASP A 32 22.33 -7.74 6.85
CA ASP A 32 21.25 -6.83 6.47
C ASP A 32 20.89 -5.86 7.63
N GLU A 33 21.37 -6.09 8.86
CA GLU A 33 21.10 -5.22 10.00
C GLU A 33 21.75 -3.85 9.81
N ILE A 34 20.97 -2.80 9.84
CA ILE A 34 21.45 -1.43 9.74
C ILE A 34 21.80 -0.95 11.14
N THR A 35 23.10 -0.85 11.40
CA THR A 35 23.63 -0.38 12.70
C THR A 35 23.84 1.13 12.75
N TYR A 36 23.88 1.78 11.57
CA TYR A 36 24.03 3.21 11.44
C TYR A 36 23.27 3.71 10.21
N LEU A 37 22.32 4.65 10.41
CA LEU A 37 21.61 5.33 9.33
C LEU A 37 22.08 6.79 9.27
N PRO A 38 22.71 7.23 8.16
CA PRO A 38 23.09 8.62 8.01
C PRO A 38 21.86 9.53 7.96
N GLY A 39 22.04 10.79 8.33
CA GLY A 39 20.97 11.79 8.37
C GLY A 39 20.21 11.87 9.69
N LEU A 40 20.28 10.85 10.56
CA LEU A 40 19.69 10.89 11.89
C LEU A 40 20.64 11.49 12.92
N SER A 41 20.14 12.44 13.72
CA SER A 41 20.90 13.01 14.86
C SER A 41 21.13 12.00 15.98
N LYS A 42 20.25 11.02 16.14
CA LYS A 42 20.33 9.92 17.10
C LYS A 42 19.87 8.64 16.41
N GLN A 43 20.64 7.55 16.54
CA GLN A 43 20.25 6.26 15.98
C GLN A 43 19.06 5.65 16.72
N PRO A 44 18.22 4.84 16.04
CA PRO A 44 17.03 4.23 16.64
C PRO A 44 17.40 3.19 17.71
N SER A 45 16.49 2.97 18.66
CA SER A 45 16.62 1.90 19.67
C SER A 45 16.02 0.57 19.21
N PHE A 46 15.21 0.59 18.14
CA PHE A 46 14.67 -0.60 17.49
C PHE A 46 15.58 -1.03 16.34
N LYS A 47 15.56 -2.32 16.01
CA LYS A 47 16.33 -2.83 14.88
C LYS A 47 15.64 -2.57 13.56
N HIS A 48 16.45 -2.41 12.53
CA HIS A 48 15.98 -2.37 11.17
C HIS A 48 17.00 -3.02 10.22
N TYR A 49 16.51 -3.50 9.09
CA TYR A 49 17.26 -4.33 8.16
C TYR A 49 16.96 -3.89 6.74
N SER A 50 17.95 -3.98 5.87
CA SER A 50 17.78 -3.74 4.43
C SER A 50 18.62 -4.75 3.65
N GLY A 51 17.99 -5.41 2.68
CA GLY A 51 18.65 -6.47 1.91
C GLY A 51 17.78 -6.96 0.76
N TYR A 52 18.03 -8.17 0.30
CA TYR A 52 17.31 -8.75 -0.82
C TYR A 52 16.62 -10.06 -0.46
N LEU A 53 15.41 -10.21 -0.95
CA LEU A 53 14.65 -11.46 -0.94
C LEU A 53 14.84 -12.13 -2.30
N ASP A 54 15.68 -13.16 -2.32
CA ASP A 54 16.02 -13.90 -3.52
C ASP A 54 14.90 -14.88 -3.88
N LEU A 55 14.35 -14.74 -5.08
CA LEU A 55 13.26 -15.58 -5.54
C LEU A 55 13.76 -16.63 -6.53
N ALA A 56 13.19 -17.82 -6.46
CA ALA A 56 13.48 -18.92 -7.39
C ALA A 56 13.21 -18.54 -8.86
N THR A 57 12.54 -17.43 -9.12
CA THR A 57 12.27 -16.87 -10.44
C THR A 57 13.43 -16.06 -11.02
N GLY A 58 14.58 -15.96 -10.32
CA GLY A 58 15.71 -15.12 -10.72
C GLY A 58 15.44 -13.62 -10.55
N LYS A 59 14.51 -13.28 -9.65
CA LYS A 59 14.20 -11.92 -9.25
C LYS A 59 14.65 -11.70 -7.81
N HIS A 60 15.16 -10.52 -7.52
CA HIS A 60 15.71 -10.10 -6.25
C HIS A 60 14.95 -8.85 -5.82
N LEU A 61 14.03 -9.01 -4.85
CA LEU A 61 13.23 -7.90 -4.36
C LEU A 61 13.90 -7.29 -3.14
N HIS A 62 14.24 -6.02 -3.25
CA HIS A 62 14.80 -5.26 -2.16
C HIS A 62 13.73 -5.02 -1.10
N TYR A 63 14.11 -5.15 0.16
CA TYR A 63 13.25 -4.86 1.30
C TYR A 63 13.94 -3.94 2.30
N TRP A 64 13.11 -3.19 3.02
CA TRP A 64 13.49 -2.55 4.26
C TRP A 64 12.51 -3.00 5.34
N PHE A 65 13.04 -3.63 6.37
CA PHE A 65 12.26 -4.13 7.49
C PHE A 65 12.57 -3.34 8.75
N VAL A 66 11.52 -2.92 9.48
CA VAL A 66 11.63 -2.13 10.71
C VAL A 66 10.88 -2.85 11.81
N GLU A 67 11.58 -3.20 12.89
CA GLU A 67 10.95 -3.80 14.06
C GLU A 67 10.02 -2.84 14.79
N SER A 68 9.03 -3.40 15.46
CA SER A 68 8.15 -2.67 16.36
C SER A 68 8.95 -2.02 17.49
N GLN A 69 8.59 -0.79 17.82
CA GLN A 69 9.08 -0.10 19.02
C GLN A 69 8.48 -0.66 20.32
N GLY A 70 7.44 -1.51 20.22
CA GLY A 70 6.75 -2.16 21.33
C GLY A 70 7.34 -3.53 21.65
N LYS A 71 6.69 -4.59 21.20
CA LYS A 71 7.09 -5.99 21.41
C LYS A 71 7.23 -6.71 20.07
N PRO A 72 8.39 -6.61 19.37
CA PRO A 72 8.55 -7.18 18.04
C PRO A 72 8.14 -8.65 17.92
N SER A 73 8.42 -9.47 18.94
CA SER A 73 8.09 -10.91 18.95
C SER A 73 6.58 -11.24 18.97
N SER A 74 5.72 -10.27 19.29
CA SER A 74 4.27 -10.47 19.40
C SER A 74 3.44 -9.45 18.63
N ASP A 75 4.02 -8.31 18.30
CA ASP A 75 3.33 -7.27 17.53
C ASP A 75 3.18 -7.72 16.07
N PRO A 76 2.12 -7.31 15.40
CA PRO A 76 1.85 -7.74 14.02
C PRO A 76 2.99 -7.48 13.06
N LEU A 77 3.12 -8.32 12.04
CA LEU A 77 3.93 -8.09 10.85
C LEU A 77 3.05 -7.46 9.76
N VAL A 78 3.41 -6.28 9.30
CA VAL A 78 2.71 -5.53 8.26
C VAL A 78 3.58 -5.48 7.03
N LEU A 79 3.10 -6.01 5.91
CA LEU A 79 3.70 -5.78 4.60
C LEU A 79 3.07 -4.52 3.98
N TRP A 80 3.90 -3.58 3.54
CA TRP A 80 3.50 -2.37 2.83
C TRP A 80 3.95 -2.39 1.38
N LEU A 81 3.03 -2.02 0.46
CA LEU A 81 3.30 -1.83 -0.97
C LEU A 81 2.75 -0.47 -1.43
N ASN A 82 3.65 0.44 -1.83
CA ASN A 82 3.25 1.60 -2.62
C ASN A 82 2.79 1.18 -4.01
N GLY A 83 2.01 2.02 -4.64
CA GLY A 83 1.36 1.73 -5.93
C GLY A 83 2.16 2.09 -7.17
N GLY A 84 1.67 2.99 -7.95
CA GLY A 84 2.19 3.43 -9.25
C GLY A 84 1.33 2.92 -10.40
N PRO A 85 1.56 1.75 -11.04
CA PRO A 85 2.49 0.68 -10.68
C PRO A 85 3.97 1.07 -10.82
N GLY A 86 4.81 0.51 -9.94
CA GLY A 86 6.26 0.72 -10.00
C GLY A 86 6.80 1.84 -9.11
N CYS A 87 6.03 2.34 -8.14
CA CYS A 87 6.54 3.20 -7.09
C CYS A 87 7.28 2.39 -6.02
N SER A 88 8.35 2.97 -5.49
CA SER A 88 9.12 2.37 -4.42
C SER A 88 8.37 2.42 -3.09
N SER A 89 8.34 1.33 -2.34
CA SER A 89 7.76 1.30 -0.99
C SER A 89 8.64 2.02 0.05
N LEU A 90 9.82 2.49 -0.32
CA LEU A 90 10.62 3.40 0.49
C LEU A 90 9.94 4.78 0.61
N ASP A 91 8.98 5.10 -0.25
CA ASP A 91 8.12 6.26 -0.12
C ASP A 91 7.31 6.18 1.19
N GLY A 92 6.61 5.07 1.42
CA GLY A 92 5.94 4.81 2.68
C GLY A 92 6.86 4.84 3.91
N LEU A 93 8.11 4.37 3.76
CA LEU A 93 9.10 4.39 4.83
C LEU A 93 9.58 5.79 5.21
N LEU A 94 9.83 6.68 4.22
CA LEU A 94 10.58 7.93 4.38
C LEU A 94 9.70 9.18 4.29
N THR A 95 8.45 9.07 3.81
CA THR A 95 7.58 10.23 3.61
C THR A 95 6.18 10.07 4.21
N GLU A 96 5.79 8.84 4.59
CA GLU A 96 4.44 8.57 5.06
C GLU A 96 4.40 8.08 6.52
N HIS A 97 4.41 6.76 6.70
CA HIS A 97 4.16 6.14 8.02
C HIS A 97 5.35 5.38 8.60
N GLY A 98 6.49 5.43 7.93
CA GLY A 98 7.73 4.87 8.49
C GLY A 98 8.26 5.67 9.68
N PRO A 99 9.30 5.16 10.36
CA PRO A 99 9.86 5.81 11.54
C PRO A 99 10.62 7.10 11.24
N TYR A 100 10.95 7.35 9.98
CA TYR A 100 11.77 8.46 9.54
C TYR A 100 11.01 9.32 8.53
N LEU A 101 11.23 10.63 8.59
CA LEU A 101 10.74 11.60 7.60
C LEU A 101 11.95 12.32 7.01
N ILE A 102 12.14 12.14 5.70
CA ILE A 102 13.19 12.85 4.98
C ILE A 102 12.86 14.34 4.90
N GLN A 103 13.87 15.18 5.15
CA GLN A 103 13.71 16.62 5.13
C GLN A 103 13.96 17.19 3.74
N ASP A 104 13.62 18.48 3.53
CA ASP A 104 13.72 19.18 2.23
C ASP A 104 15.15 19.25 1.68
N ASP A 105 16.17 19.07 2.54
CA ASP A 105 17.57 19.01 2.12
C ASP A 105 17.94 17.67 1.43
N GLY A 106 17.02 16.70 1.45
CA GLY A 106 17.20 15.37 0.86
C GLY A 106 18.26 14.50 1.55
N ALA A 107 18.72 14.88 2.74
CA ALA A 107 19.80 14.21 3.48
C ALA A 107 19.50 14.00 4.97
N SER A 108 18.84 14.96 5.62
CA SER A 108 18.47 14.88 7.03
C SER A 108 17.20 14.08 7.23
N LEU A 109 17.12 13.36 8.35
CA LEU A 109 15.97 12.55 8.74
C LEU A 109 15.48 12.97 10.13
N ASP A 110 14.18 13.19 10.26
CA ASP A 110 13.50 13.36 11.54
C ASP A 110 12.70 12.11 11.91
N TYR A 111 12.46 11.92 13.21
CA TYR A 111 11.59 10.85 13.66
C TYR A 111 10.12 11.20 13.45
N ASN A 112 9.39 10.25 12.89
CA ASN A 112 7.94 10.34 12.72
C ASN A 112 7.21 10.02 14.04
N PRO A 113 6.53 10.98 14.67
CA PRO A 113 5.79 10.74 15.92
C PRO A 113 4.58 9.82 15.74
N TYR A 114 4.13 9.60 14.50
CA TYR A 114 2.98 8.76 14.16
C TYR A 114 3.36 7.51 13.37
N SER A 115 4.61 7.09 13.48
CA SER A 115 5.11 5.91 12.77
C SER A 115 4.35 4.64 13.16
N TRP A 116 4.01 3.83 12.15
CA TRP A 116 3.29 2.57 12.33
C TRP A 116 4.12 1.52 13.07
N ASN A 117 5.45 1.62 13.01
CA ASN A 117 6.28 0.71 13.78
C ASN A 117 6.24 0.94 15.30
N LYS A 118 5.48 1.90 15.80
CA LYS A 118 5.16 1.99 17.23
C LYS A 118 4.33 0.82 17.74
N ILE A 119 3.61 0.14 16.84
CA ILE A 119 2.64 -0.91 17.19
C ILE A 119 2.71 -2.14 16.28
N ALA A 120 3.62 -2.16 15.31
CA ALA A 120 3.77 -3.26 14.36
C ALA A 120 5.21 -3.37 13.86
N ASN A 121 5.62 -4.55 13.44
CA ASN A 121 6.80 -4.74 12.59
C ASN A 121 6.40 -4.42 11.15
N VAL A 122 7.16 -3.61 10.42
CA VAL A 122 6.77 -3.18 9.08
C VAL A 122 7.81 -3.58 8.05
N LEU A 123 7.37 -4.34 7.05
CA LEU A 123 8.15 -4.76 5.89
C LEU A 123 7.76 -3.91 4.68
N TYR A 124 8.66 -3.05 4.24
CA TYR A 124 8.56 -2.26 3.02
C TYR A 124 9.21 -3.04 1.90
N LEU A 125 8.46 -3.43 0.88
CA LEU A 125 8.94 -4.25 -0.22
C LEU A 125 8.92 -3.46 -1.53
N GLU A 126 10.06 -3.29 -2.17
CA GLU A 126 10.15 -2.70 -3.49
C GLU A 126 9.73 -3.72 -4.55
N SER A 127 8.55 -3.56 -5.11
CA SER A 127 7.93 -4.49 -6.05
C SER A 127 7.21 -3.75 -7.18
N PRO A 128 7.26 -4.33 -8.41
CA PRO A 128 7.97 -5.53 -8.88
C PRO A 128 9.48 -5.34 -9.05
N ALA A 129 10.19 -6.40 -9.51
CA ALA A 129 11.59 -6.28 -9.92
C ALA A 129 11.77 -5.15 -10.96
N GLY A 130 12.77 -4.30 -10.76
CA GLY A 130 13.01 -3.07 -11.51
C GLY A 130 12.56 -1.80 -10.78
N VAL A 131 11.84 -1.94 -9.67
CA VAL A 131 11.46 -0.83 -8.80
C VAL A 131 12.56 -0.59 -7.77
N GLY A 132 12.99 0.65 -7.64
CA GLY A 132 14.04 1.04 -6.72
C GLY A 132 15.31 0.20 -6.88
N PHE A 133 15.70 -0.50 -5.85
CA PHE A 133 16.87 -1.38 -5.83
C PHE A 133 16.56 -2.82 -6.29
N SER A 134 15.29 -3.18 -6.49
CA SER A 134 14.91 -4.52 -6.94
C SER A 134 15.32 -4.80 -8.38
N TYR A 135 15.82 -6.00 -8.65
CA TYR A 135 16.33 -6.35 -9.97
C TYR A 135 15.98 -7.78 -10.40
N SER A 136 16.31 -8.11 -11.65
CA SER A 136 16.19 -9.44 -12.24
C SER A 136 17.49 -9.84 -12.94
N ASP A 137 17.93 -11.08 -12.77
CA ASP A 137 19.17 -11.62 -13.34
C ASP A 137 19.25 -11.45 -14.87
N ASN A 138 18.13 -11.71 -15.53
CA ASN A 138 18.02 -11.62 -16.98
C ASN A 138 17.70 -10.22 -17.51
N LYS A 139 17.61 -9.21 -16.60
CA LYS A 139 17.25 -7.82 -16.92
C LYS A 139 15.91 -7.66 -17.65
N ASN A 140 15.04 -8.67 -17.58
CA ASN A 140 13.68 -8.60 -18.11
C ASN A 140 12.74 -8.08 -17.03
N TYR A 141 12.27 -6.85 -17.19
CA TYR A 141 11.37 -6.16 -16.26
C TYR A 141 9.91 -6.12 -16.74
N LYS A 142 9.62 -6.75 -17.89
CA LYS A 142 8.24 -6.89 -18.36
C LYS A 142 7.50 -7.85 -17.44
N THR A 143 6.36 -7.41 -16.92
CA THR A 143 5.58 -8.18 -15.94
C THR A 143 4.08 -7.94 -16.10
N ASN A 144 3.28 -8.62 -15.26
CA ASN A 144 1.83 -8.48 -15.16
C ASN A 144 1.39 -8.75 -13.71
N ASP A 145 0.15 -8.38 -13.35
CA ASP A 145 -0.36 -8.48 -11.97
C ASP A 145 -0.30 -9.90 -11.39
N THR A 146 -0.53 -10.92 -12.22
CA THR A 146 -0.46 -12.32 -11.78
C THR A 146 0.95 -12.72 -11.36
N GLU A 147 1.94 -12.29 -12.13
CA GLU A 147 3.36 -12.53 -11.85
C GLU A 147 3.82 -11.70 -10.65
N VAL A 148 3.41 -10.44 -10.54
CA VAL A 148 3.71 -9.57 -9.39
C VAL A 148 3.14 -10.18 -8.11
N ALA A 149 1.89 -10.64 -8.12
CA ALA A 149 1.27 -11.30 -6.97
C ALA A 149 2.02 -12.57 -6.55
N LEU A 150 2.53 -13.37 -7.52
CA LEU A 150 3.35 -14.54 -7.22
C LEU A 150 4.68 -14.14 -6.60
N ASN A 151 5.38 -13.16 -7.16
CA ASN A 151 6.67 -12.72 -6.66
C ASN A 151 6.55 -12.11 -5.26
N ASN A 152 5.52 -11.31 -4.99
CA ASN A 152 5.25 -10.75 -3.66
C ASN A 152 4.95 -11.86 -2.62
N TYR A 153 4.20 -12.89 -3.01
CA TYR A 153 3.96 -14.04 -2.14
C TYR A 153 5.25 -14.81 -1.84
N LEU A 154 6.07 -15.08 -2.86
CA LEU A 154 7.37 -15.74 -2.69
C LEU A 154 8.32 -14.89 -1.83
N ALA A 155 8.32 -13.57 -2.01
CA ALA A 155 9.11 -12.66 -1.20
C ALA A 155 8.69 -12.72 0.28
N LEU A 156 7.40 -12.67 0.59
CA LEU A 156 6.91 -12.83 1.96
C LEU A 156 7.32 -14.17 2.57
N LYS A 157 7.26 -15.26 1.80
CA LYS A 157 7.75 -16.58 2.27
C LYS A 157 9.24 -16.60 2.51
N THR A 158 10.03 -15.98 1.63
CA THR A 158 11.48 -15.87 1.79
C THR A 158 11.80 -15.03 3.02
N PHE A 159 11.10 -13.92 3.23
CA PHE A 159 11.24 -13.11 4.44
C PHE A 159 10.99 -13.93 5.72
N LEU A 160 9.89 -14.66 5.80
CA LEU A 160 9.58 -15.49 6.97
C LEU A 160 10.55 -16.66 7.20
N LYS A 161 11.32 -17.06 6.18
CA LYS A 161 12.43 -18.00 6.35
C LYS A 161 13.69 -17.34 6.89
N LEU A 162 13.98 -16.11 6.44
CA LEU A 162 15.12 -15.32 6.90
C LEU A 162 14.92 -14.76 8.31
N PHE A 163 13.66 -14.53 8.69
CA PHE A 163 13.24 -13.99 9.99
C PHE A 163 12.21 -14.92 10.64
N PRO A 164 12.61 -16.15 11.02
CA PRO A 164 11.69 -17.17 11.53
C PRO A 164 11.03 -16.79 12.86
N GLU A 165 11.62 -15.87 13.63
CA GLU A 165 11.07 -15.32 14.85
C GLU A 165 9.72 -14.60 14.65
N TYR A 166 9.43 -14.13 13.43
CA TYR A 166 8.14 -13.49 13.07
C TYR A 166 7.14 -14.44 12.41
N ALA A 167 7.48 -15.71 12.20
CA ALA A 167 6.61 -16.66 11.50
C ALA A 167 5.25 -16.89 12.17
N SER A 168 5.17 -16.71 13.49
CA SER A 168 3.92 -16.83 14.26
C SER A 168 3.14 -15.52 14.41
N ASN A 169 3.73 -14.38 14.07
CA ASN A 169 3.09 -13.08 14.23
C ASN A 169 1.85 -12.96 13.31
N ALA A 170 0.87 -12.18 13.75
CA ALA A 170 -0.28 -11.83 12.92
C ALA A 170 0.18 -11.02 11.71
N VAL A 171 -0.15 -11.45 10.49
CA VAL A 171 0.25 -10.80 9.24
C VAL A 171 -0.88 -9.93 8.71
N PHE A 172 -0.54 -8.70 8.32
CA PHE A 172 -1.42 -7.77 7.64
C PHE A 172 -0.80 -7.35 6.31
N LEU A 173 -1.59 -7.36 5.24
CA LEU A 173 -1.18 -6.90 3.91
C LEU A 173 -1.77 -5.52 3.67
N THR A 174 -0.92 -4.55 3.43
CA THR A 174 -1.32 -3.14 3.33
C THR A 174 -0.67 -2.46 2.13
N GLY A 175 -1.32 -1.46 1.58
CA GLY A 175 -0.77 -0.68 0.48
C GLY A 175 -1.70 0.47 0.08
N GLU A 176 -1.26 1.26 -0.89
CA GLU A 176 -2.04 2.39 -1.42
C GLU A 176 -2.02 2.43 -2.94
N SER A 177 -2.92 3.23 -3.53
CA SER A 177 -2.94 3.52 -4.96
C SER A 177 -3.10 2.24 -5.79
N TYR A 178 -2.18 1.92 -6.70
CA TYR A 178 -2.15 0.63 -7.41
C TYR A 178 -2.01 -0.57 -6.46
N GLY A 179 -1.70 -0.35 -5.19
CA GLY A 179 -1.82 -1.33 -4.10
C GLY A 179 -3.23 -1.92 -4.00
N GLY A 180 -4.27 -1.20 -4.47
CA GLY A 180 -5.64 -1.73 -4.67
C GLY A 180 -5.72 -2.92 -5.61
N ILE A 181 -4.69 -3.16 -6.43
CA ILE A 181 -4.51 -4.35 -7.26
C ILE A 181 -3.50 -5.32 -6.62
N TYR A 182 -2.35 -4.81 -6.15
CA TYR A 182 -1.30 -5.65 -5.56
C TYR A 182 -1.77 -6.41 -4.33
N ILE A 183 -2.42 -5.71 -3.40
CA ILE A 183 -2.79 -6.29 -2.11
C ILE A 183 -3.87 -7.37 -2.23
N PRO A 184 -5.00 -7.16 -2.93
CA PRO A 184 -5.99 -8.20 -3.11
C PRO A 184 -5.48 -9.45 -3.85
N THR A 185 -4.64 -9.26 -4.87
CA THR A 185 -4.08 -10.38 -5.65
C THR A 185 -3.03 -11.16 -4.85
N LEU A 186 -2.26 -10.47 -4.00
CA LEU A 186 -1.36 -11.10 -3.03
C LEU A 186 -2.16 -11.84 -1.95
N ALA A 187 -3.17 -11.21 -1.36
CA ALA A 187 -4.01 -11.80 -0.31
C ALA A 187 -4.65 -13.11 -0.76
N GLN A 188 -5.09 -13.19 -2.01
CA GLN A 188 -5.65 -14.41 -2.59
C GLN A 188 -4.66 -15.59 -2.55
N ARG A 189 -3.36 -15.34 -2.75
CA ARG A 189 -2.32 -16.36 -2.66
C ARG A 189 -1.95 -16.70 -1.22
N VAL A 190 -1.83 -15.68 -0.38
CA VAL A 190 -1.45 -15.84 1.02
C VAL A 190 -2.51 -16.60 1.81
N MET A 191 -3.80 -16.40 1.53
CA MET A 191 -4.88 -17.10 2.24
C MET A 191 -4.92 -18.62 2.01
N GLU A 192 -4.27 -19.09 0.95
CA GLU A 192 -4.15 -20.52 0.62
C GLU A 192 -2.96 -21.18 1.35
N ASP A 193 -2.05 -20.39 1.94
CA ASP A 193 -0.89 -20.86 2.69
C ASP A 193 -1.13 -20.75 4.20
N SER A 194 -1.46 -21.88 4.83
CA SER A 194 -1.73 -21.94 6.28
C SER A 194 -0.50 -21.65 7.16
N ALA A 195 0.70 -21.63 6.59
CA ALA A 195 1.93 -21.25 7.32
C ALA A 195 2.03 -19.73 7.57
N ILE A 196 1.23 -18.92 6.85
CA ILE A 196 1.19 -17.47 7.02
C ILE A 196 -0.06 -17.09 7.81
N ASN A 197 0.12 -16.51 8.98
CA ASN A 197 -0.96 -16.11 9.89
C ASN A 197 -1.65 -14.82 9.43
N LEU A 198 -2.27 -14.83 8.24
CA LEU A 198 -2.99 -13.66 7.71
C LEU A 198 -4.18 -13.29 8.60
N GLN A 199 -4.29 -12.02 9.00
CA GLN A 199 -5.35 -11.50 9.87
C GLN A 199 -6.18 -10.38 9.22
N GLY A 200 -5.61 -9.64 8.29
CA GLY A 200 -6.33 -8.55 7.67
C GLY A 200 -5.64 -7.95 6.44
N VAL A 201 -6.41 -7.15 5.73
CA VAL A 201 -6.00 -6.46 4.50
C VAL A 201 -6.44 -5.01 4.57
N ALA A 202 -5.55 -4.07 4.25
CA ALA A 202 -5.90 -2.65 4.18
C ALA A 202 -5.40 -2.01 2.90
N VAL A 203 -6.24 -1.18 2.29
CA VAL A 203 -5.91 -0.43 1.07
C VAL A 203 -6.32 1.02 1.24
N GLY A 204 -5.35 1.91 1.06
CA GLY A 204 -5.56 3.36 1.07
C GLY A 204 -5.65 3.92 -0.34
N ASN A 205 -6.62 4.79 -0.62
CA ASN A 205 -6.79 5.46 -1.92
C ASN A 205 -6.52 4.49 -3.09
N GLY A 206 -7.21 3.34 -3.07
CA GLY A 206 -6.88 2.19 -3.87
C GLY A 206 -7.52 2.21 -5.25
N MET A 207 -6.80 1.72 -6.27
CA MET A 207 -7.40 1.43 -7.56
C MET A 207 -8.22 0.14 -7.48
N SER A 208 -9.41 0.22 -6.90
CA SER A 208 -10.30 -0.93 -6.74
C SER A 208 -11.00 -1.30 -8.05
N SER A 209 -11.35 -0.30 -8.87
CA SER A 209 -12.00 -0.46 -10.17
C SER A 209 -11.75 0.77 -11.04
N TYR A 210 -11.16 0.59 -12.22
CA TYR A 210 -11.02 1.68 -13.20
C TYR A 210 -12.36 2.28 -13.60
N GLU A 211 -13.35 1.42 -13.88
CA GLU A 211 -14.69 1.86 -14.28
C GLU A 211 -15.35 2.74 -13.21
N LEU A 212 -15.30 2.30 -11.94
CA LEU A 212 -15.92 3.06 -10.85
C LEU A 212 -15.11 4.31 -10.51
N ASN A 213 -13.78 4.25 -10.57
CA ASN A 213 -12.93 5.41 -10.33
C ASN A 213 -13.19 6.50 -11.37
N ASP A 214 -13.16 6.17 -12.65
CA ASP A 214 -13.33 7.16 -13.73
C ASP A 214 -14.75 7.70 -13.79
N ASN A 215 -15.77 6.84 -13.58
CA ASN A 215 -17.14 7.31 -13.47
C ASN A 215 -17.36 8.24 -12.28
N SER A 216 -16.78 7.94 -11.13
CA SER A 216 -16.94 8.76 -9.92
C SER A 216 -16.13 10.06 -9.96
N LEU A 217 -14.99 10.10 -10.69
CA LEU A 217 -14.14 11.28 -10.81
C LEU A 217 -14.91 12.50 -11.36
N VAL A 218 -15.81 12.29 -12.32
CA VAL A 218 -16.61 13.39 -12.89
C VAL A 218 -17.55 13.98 -11.85
N PHE A 219 -18.18 13.15 -11.03
CA PHE A 219 -19.00 13.60 -9.90
C PHE A 219 -18.14 14.31 -8.85
N PHE A 220 -17.00 13.70 -8.50
CA PHE A 220 -16.04 14.30 -7.56
C PHE A 220 -15.64 15.71 -8.02
N ALA A 221 -15.24 15.87 -9.27
CA ALA A 221 -14.83 17.14 -9.84
C ALA A 221 -15.97 18.18 -9.81
N TYR A 222 -17.20 17.77 -10.11
CA TYR A 222 -18.35 18.65 -10.04
C TYR A 222 -18.65 19.10 -8.60
N TYR A 223 -18.71 18.17 -7.65
CA TYR A 223 -19.01 18.51 -6.26
C TYR A 223 -17.92 19.31 -5.55
N HIS A 224 -16.69 19.26 -6.05
CA HIS A 224 -15.60 20.11 -5.59
C HIS A 224 -15.49 21.44 -6.35
N GLY A 225 -16.45 21.76 -7.23
CA GLY A 225 -16.51 23.05 -7.93
C GLY A 225 -15.51 23.21 -9.07
N LEU A 226 -14.92 22.12 -9.55
CA LEU A 226 -13.98 22.15 -10.67
C LEU A 226 -14.69 22.27 -12.02
N LEU A 227 -15.89 21.71 -12.13
CA LEU A 227 -16.71 21.76 -13.34
C LEU A 227 -17.79 22.82 -13.19
N GLY A 228 -17.87 23.73 -14.18
CA GLY A 228 -18.95 24.71 -14.27
C GLY A 228 -20.29 24.07 -14.60
N THR A 229 -21.40 24.79 -14.31
CA THR A 229 -22.78 24.28 -14.50
C THR A 229 -23.09 23.95 -15.95
N GLU A 230 -22.53 24.67 -16.93
CA GLU A 230 -22.75 24.42 -18.36
C GLU A 230 -22.11 23.07 -18.79
N LEU A 231 -20.85 22.85 -18.43
CA LEU A 231 -20.14 21.59 -18.71
C LEU A 231 -20.87 20.41 -18.05
N TRP A 232 -21.28 20.57 -16.78
CA TRP A 232 -22.03 19.55 -16.06
C TRP A 232 -23.37 19.23 -16.72
N ALA A 233 -24.13 20.25 -17.16
CA ALA A 233 -25.41 20.05 -17.87
C ALA A 233 -25.18 19.29 -19.19
N GLY A 234 -24.14 19.62 -19.94
CA GLY A 234 -23.74 18.89 -21.15
C GLY A 234 -23.40 17.43 -20.88
N LEU A 235 -22.61 17.18 -19.83
CA LEU A 235 -22.27 15.81 -19.40
C LEU A 235 -23.50 15.01 -19.03
N GLN A 236 -24.45 15.60 -18.30
CA GLN A 236 -25.73 14.94 -17.98
C GLN A 236 -26.55 14.64 -19.22
N ALA A 237 -26.60 15.55 -20.21
CA ALA A 237 -27.39 15.39 -21.43
C ALA A 237 -26.83 14.31 -22.38
N TYR A 238 -25.50 14.19 -22.48
CA TYR A 238 -24.85 13.33 -23.48
C TYR A 238 -24.20 12.07 -22.92
N CYS A 239 -23.87 12.07 -21.62
CA CYS A 239 -23.20 10.93 -20.99
C CYS A 239 -24.12 10.11 -20.07
N CYS A 240 -25.32 10.60 -19.78
CA CYS A 240 -26.27 9.94 -18.88
C CYS A 240 -27.55 9.52 -19.59
N ASP A 241 -28.14 8.40 -19.18
CA ASP A 241 -29.47 7.94 -19.60
C ASP A 241 -30.26 7.58 -18.34
N GLN A 242 -31.49 8.15 -18.23
CA GLN A 242 -32.41 7.94 -17.09
C GLN A 242 -31.74 8.09 -15.71
N GLY A 243 -30.84 9.08 -15.56
CA GLY A 243 -30.14 9.36 -14.33
C GLY A 243 -28.91 8.44 -14.05
N ARG A 244 -28.61 7.54 -14.97
CA ARG A 244 -27.40 6.70 -14.91
C ARG A 244 -26.35 7.24 -15.87
N CYS A 245 -25.20 7.63 -15.35
CA CYS A 245 -24.11 8.19 -16.15
C CYS A 245 -23.06 7.11 -16.44
N ASN A 246 -22.51 7.15 -17.64
CA ASN A 246 -21.34 6.37 -18.02
C ASN A 246 -20.29 7.31 -18.61
N PHE A 247 -19.25 7.59 -17.86
CA PHE A 247 -18.12 8.41 -18.26
C PHE A 247 -16.90 7.58 -18.65
N TYR A 248 -16.86 6.29 -18.31
CA TYR A 248 -15.73 5.40 -18.55
C TYR A 248 -15.70 4.80 -19.97
N ASP A 249 -16.83 4.30 -20.45
CA ASP A 249 -16.94 3.62 -21.76
C ASP A 249 -18.17 4.15 -22.55
N ASN A 250 -18.23 5.48 -22.73
CA ASN A 250 -19.31 6.10 -23.48
C ASN A 250 -18.89 6.32 -24.93
N ARG A 251 -19.74 5.90 -25.87
CA ARG A 251 -19.50 6.00 -27.31
C ARG A 251 -20.16 7.20 -27.98
N ASN A 252 -20.87 8.03 -27.21
CA ASN A 252 -21.48 9.26 -27.73
C ASN A 252 -20.34 10.29 -28.00
N PRO A 253 -20.18 10.79 -29.24
CA PRO A 253 -19.13 11.75 -29.58
C PRO A 253 -19.19 13.02 -28.74
N ASN A 254 -20.40 13.56 -28.49
CA ASN A 254 -20.57 14.77 -27.68
C ASN A 254 -20.14 14.51 -26.21
N CYS A 255 -20.43 13.33 -25.68
CA CYS A 255 -19.95 12.95 -24.36
C CYS A 255 -18.41 12.86 -24.33
N SER A 256 -17.79 12.27 -25.37
CA SER A 256 -16.33 12.15 -25.44
C SER A 256 -15.62 13.50 -25.51
N GLU A 257 -16.20 14.47 -26.22
CA GLU A 257 -15.68 15.85 -26.29
C GLU A 257 -15.71 16.51 -24.92
N LEU A 258 -16.85 16.49 -24.22
CA LEU A 258 -17.00 17.06 -22.89
C LEU A 258 -16.11 16.38 -21.85
N LEU A 259 -15.87 15.06 -21.97
CA LEU A 259 -14.92 14.35 -21.13
C LEU A 259 -13.47 14.78 -21.40
N GLY A 260 -13.15 15.22 -22.63
CA GLY A 260 -11.86 15.85 -22.94
C GLY A 260 -11.64 17.14 -22.14
N ASP A 261 -12.69 17.95 -21.97
CA ASP A 261 -12.63 19.15 -21.13
C ASP A 261 -12.42 18.80 -19.65
N VAL A 262 -13.15 17.79 -19.15
CA VAL A 262 -12.94 17.30 -17.77
C VAL A 262 -11.49 16.82 -17.56
N GLN A 263 -10.95 16.05 -18.50
CA GLN A 263 -9.56 15.58 -18.43
C GLN A 263 -8.56 16.76 -18.42
N THR A 264 -8.81 17.79 -19.23
CA THR A 264 -8.01 19.00 -19.26
C THR A 264 -8.04 19.72 -17.90
N ILE A 265 -9.21 19.84 -17.29
CA ILE A 265 -9.36 20.46 -15.97
C ILE A 265 -8.62 19.63 -14.89
N VAL A 266 -8.80 18.34 -14.87
CA VAL A 266 -8.23 17.46 -13.82
C VAL A 266 -6.72 17.29 -13.98
N TYR A 267 -6.24 17.05 -15.20
CA TYR A 267 -4.85 16.63 -15.43
C TYR A 267 -3.94 17.69 -16.03
N SER A 268 -4.48 18.79 -16.56
CA SER A 268 -3.70 19.77 -17.31
C SER A 268 -3.86 21.21 -16.83
N SER A 269 -4.66 21.46 -15.79
CA SER A 269 -4.87 22.81 -15.24
C SER A 269 -3.83 23.26 -14.22
N GLY A 270 -2.91 22.38 -13.81
CA GLY A 270 -1.94 22.65 -12.75
C GLY A 270 -2.46 22.36 -11.34
N LEU A 271 -3.62 21.72 -11.23
CA LEU A 271 -4.09 21.19 -9.95
C LEU A 271 -3.24 20.00 -9.51
N ASN A 272 -3.03 19.88 -8.21
CA ASN A 272 -2.42 18.69 -7.64
C ASN A 272 -3.46 17.56 -7.60
N MET A 273 -3.34 16.58 -8.49
CA MET A 273 -4.29 15.47 -8.58
C MET A 273 -4.28 14.55 -7.36
N TYR A 274 -3.17 14.53 -6.61
CA TYR A 274 -3.04 13.73 -5.40
C TYR A 274 -3.57 14.42 -4.14
N ASN A 275 -3.70 15.76 -4.18
CA ASN A 275 -4.33 16.52 -3.09
C ASN A 275 -4.83 17.85 -3.64
N LEU A 276 -6.14 17.92 -3.89
CA LEU A 276 -6.79 19.08 -4.53
C LEU A 276 -6.46 20.43 -3.87
N TYR A 277 -6.25 20.44 -2.56
CA TYR A 277 -6.01 21.66 -1.79
C TYR A 277 -4.54 21.93 -1.46
N SER A 278 -3.65 21.04 -1.85
CA SER A 278 -2.21 21.23 -1.67
C SER A 278 -1.58 21.89 -2.90
N PRO A 279 -0.61 22.78 -2.72
CA PRO A 279 0.11 23.36 -3.85
C PRO A 279 0.91 22.31 -4.61
N CYS A 280 1.19 22.62 -5.88
CA CYS A 280 2.13 21.82 -6.66
C CYS A 280 3.57 22.12 -6.23
N ALA A 281 4.38 21.10 -6.10
CA ALA A 281 5.80 21.26 -5.86
C ALA A 281 6.48 22.00 -7.01
N GLY A 282 7.22 23.05 -6.68
CA GLY A 282 7.88 23.92 -7.67
C GLY A 282 6.93 24.84 -8.45
N GLY A 283 5.65 24.90 -8.05
CA GLY A 283 4.63 25.73 -8.67
C GLY A 283 4.15 25.21 -10.03
N VAL A 284 3.23 25.95 -10.63
CA VAL A 284 2.70 25.68 -11.97
C VAL A 284 3.64 26.31 -13.00
N LYS A 285 4.21 25.50 -13.88
CA LYS A 285 5.06 26.03 -14.96
C LYS A 285 4.19 26.57 -16.10
N ASP A 286 4.36 27.87 -16.39
CA ASP A 286 3.73 28.56 -17.51
C ASP A 286 4.33 28.08 -18.85
N THR A 287 4.00 26.89 -19.27
CA THR A 287 4.23 26.47 -20.64
C THR A 287 2.87 26.26 -21.30
N LEU A 288 2.58 27.09 -22.27
CA LEU A 288 1.31 27.18 -23.02
C LEU A 288 0.78 25.86 -23.64
N ARG A 289 1.30 24.68 -23.28
CA ARG A 289 0.90 23.38 -23.88
C ARG A 289 0.82 22.17 -22.94
N SER A 290 1.28 22.24 -21.70
CA SER A 290 0.99 21.21 -20.67
C SER A 290 1.40 21.70 -19.29
N VAL A 291 0.43 21.92 -18.45
CA VAL A 291 0.66 22.26 -17.04
C VAL A 291 0.62 20.92 -16.30
N GLN A 292 1.76 20.47 -15.80
CA GLN A 292 1.84 19.28 -14.96
C GLN A 292 2.30 19.67 -13.57
N CYS A 293 1.55 19.22 -12.57
CA CYS A 293 1.94 19.25 -11.18
C CYS A 293 2.87 18.06 -10.89
N SER A 294 4.06 18.30 -10.36
CA SER A 294 4.89 17.25 -9.78
C SER A 294 4.69 17.22 -8.26
N SER A 295 4.44 16.05 -7.68
CA SER A 295 4.44 15.88 -6.23
C SER A 295 5.87 15.92 -5.69
N ASN A 296 6.09 16.51 -4.51
CA ASN A 296 7.42 16.58 -3.89
C ASN A 296 8.05 15.20 -3.62
N ALA A 297 7.23 14.20 -3.31
CA ALA A 297 7.68 12.83 -3.08
C ALA A 297 8.40 12.23 -4.30
N THR A 298 7.98 12.60 -5.50
CA THR A 298 8.60 12.14 -6.76
C THR A 298 10.02 12.71 -6.96
N LEU A 299 10.34 13.86 -6.38
CA LEU A 299 11.62 14.53 -6.66
C LEU A 299 12.81 13.86 -5.96
N VAL A 300 12.62 13.31 -4.78
CA VAL A 300 13.72 12.69 -3.99
C VAL A 300 14.05 11.28 -4.49
N LEU A 301 13.05 10.55 -4.99
CA LEU A 301 13.23 9.18 -5.49
C LEU A 301 13.41 9.11 -7.02
N THR A 302 13.03 10.15 -7.79
CA THR A 302 13.21 10.19 -9.25
C THR A 302 14.67 10.32 -9.68
N VAL A 303 15.58 10.68 -8.79
CA VAL A 303 17.02 10.68 -9.09
C VAL A 303 17.55 9.25 -9.30
N TYR A 304 16.86 8.22 -8.78
CA TYR A 304 17.23 6.82 -8.92
C TYR A 304 16.26 5.94 -9.71
N SER A 305 15.04 6.38 -9.99
CA SER A 305 14.16 5.66 -10.91
C SER A 305 14.40 6.16 -12.32
N SER A 306 15.24 5.41 -13.06
CA SER A 306 15.49 5.72 -14.46
C SER A 306 14.18 5.83 -15.25
N THR A 307 13.96 6.99 -15.84
CA THR A 307 12.89 7.37 -16.78
C THR A 307 12.68 6.37 -17.94
N VAL A 308 13.49 5.34 -18.03
CA VAL A 308 13.48 4.30 -19.06
C VAL A 308 12.44 3.21 -18.77
N LEU A 309 12.08 2.96 -17.51
CA LEU A 309 11.17 1.86 -17.13
C LEU A 309 9.68 2.18 -17.27
N LEU A 310 9.28 3.42 -17.09
CA LEU A 310 7.85 3.82 -17.18
C LEU A 310 7.24 3.61 -18.59
N LYS A 311 8.03 3.57 -19.65
CA LYS A 311 7.54 3.32 -21.01
C LYS A 311 7.26 1.85 -21.32
N HIS A 312 7.70 0.89 -20.51
CA HIS A 312 7.58 -0.55 -20.81
C HIS A 312 6.63 -1.32 -19.90
N VAL A 313 6.21 -0.75 -18.78
CA VAL A 313 5.28 -1.40 -17.82
C VAL A 313 3.80 -1.21 -18.20
N MET A 314 3.50 -0.23 -19.03
CA MET A 314 2.14 0.05 -19.51
C MET A 314 1.71 -0.90 -20.63
N VAL A 315 1.67 -2.20 -20.40
CA VAL A 315 1.07 -3.16 -21.33
C VAL A 315 -0.08 -3.90 -20.68
N SER A 316 -1.27 -3.39 -20.98
CA SER A 316 -2.51 -4.14 -21.12
C SER A 316 -2.99 -4.95 -19.91
N CYS A 317 -3.58 -4.27 -18.94
CA CYS A 317 -4.55 -4.89 -18.03
C CYS A 317 -5.99 -4.52 -18.42
N ARG A 318 -6.36 -4.74 -19.68
CA ARG A 318 -7.77 -4.74 -20.11
C ARG A 318 -8.35 -6.14 -19.94
N GLY A 319 -8.58 -6.58 -18.70
CA GLY A 319 -9.11 -7.90 -18.44
C GLY A 319 -10.32 -7.86 -17.51
N ARG A 320 -11.54 -7.94 -18.08
CA ARG A 320 -12.82 -8.11 -17.34
C ARG A 320 -12.92 -9.35 -16.44
N LEU A 321 -11.90 -10.21 -16.39
CA LEU A 321 -11.97 -11.53 -15.73
C LEU A 321 -11.46 -11.55 -14.28
N ILE A 322 -10.81 -10.50 -13.79
CA ILE A 322 -10.19 -10.47 -12.46
C ILE A 322 -11.22 -10.27 -11.33
N TYR A 323 -12.40 -9.75 -11.64
CA TYR A 323 -13.35 -9.24 -10.64
C TYR A 323 -14.10 -10.29 -9.80
N ARG A 324 -14.31 -11.52 -10.26
CA ARG A 324 -15.13 -12.50 -9.51
C ARG A 324 -14.39 -13.29 -8.44
N HIS A 325 -13.08 -13.47 -8.56
CA HIS A 325 -12.27 -14.27 -7.60
C HIS A 325 -11.44 -13.41 -6.64
N LYS A 326 -11.32 -12.11 -6.90
CA LYS A 326 -10.40 -11.17 -6.21
C LYS A 326 -10.75 -10.95 -4.73
N TYR A 327 -11.93 -11.33 -4.27
CA TYR A 327 -12.43 -10.95 -2.94
C TYR A 327 -12.91 -12.12 -2.07
N SER A 328 -12.47 -13.35 -2.35
CA SER A 328 -12.78 -14.51 -1.50
C SER A 328 -12.29 -14.35 -0.05
N TYR A 329 -11.23 -13.57 0.15
CA TYR A 329 -10.69 -13.23 1.48
C TYR A 329 -11.66 -12.37 2.32
N LEU A 330 -12.60 -11.65 1.71
CA LEU A 330 -13.60 -10.84 2.41
C LEU A 330 -14.51 -11.64 3.34
N GLN A 331 -14.66 -12.94 3.08
CA GLN A 331 -15.48 -13.80 3.94
C GLN A 331 -14.76 -14.26 5.21
N LYS A 332 -13.42 -14.16 5.23
CA LYS A 332 -12.59 -14.73 6.29
C LYS A 332 -11.80 -13.69 7.07
N TYR A 333 -11.36 -12.61 6.41
CA TYR A 333 -10.41 -11.65 6.98
C TYR A 333 -11.04 -10.26 7.12
N ARG A 334 -10.55 -9.51 8.10
CA ARG A 334 -10.92 -8.11 8.25
C ARG A 334 -10.31 -7.29 7.12
N VAL A 335 -11.10 -6.42 6.50
CA VAL A 335 -10.69 -5.54 5.40
C VAL A 335 -10.95 -4.09 5.76
N LEU A 336 -9.96 -3.24 5.51
CA LEU A 336 -10.08 -1.80 5.61
C LEU A 336 -9.85 -1.19 4.22
N VAL A 337 -10.81 -0.41 3.75
CA VAL A 337 -10.66 0.49 2.60
C VAL A 337 -10.77 1.90 3.13
N TYR A 338 -9.76 2.73 2.89
CA TYR A 338 -9.74 4.10 3.39
C TYR A 338 -9.25 5.07 2.31
N ASN A 339 -9.80 6.28 2.30
CA ASN A 339 -9.45 7.28 1.31
C ASN A 339 -9.33 8.66 1.95
N GLY A 340 -8.30 9.40 1.55
CA GLY A 340 -8.32 10.85 1.66
C GLY A 340 -9.43 11.42 0.79
N ASP A 341 -10.21 12.34 1.33
CA ASP A 341 -11.43 12.82 0.66
C ASP A 341 -11.19 13.95 -0.36
N VAL A 342 -9.91 14.34 -0.57
CA VAL A 342 -9.53 15.37 -1.56
C VAL A 342 -8.54 14.83 -2.62
N ASP A 343 -8.42 13.51 -2.74
CA ASP A 343 -7.67 12.83 -3.79
C ASP A 343 -8.50 12.71 -5.07
N MET A 344 -7.93 13.12 -6.21
CA MET A 344 -8.54 12.95 -7.54
C MET A 344 -8.05 11.72 -8.28
N ALA A 345 -6.86 11.20 -7.91
CA ALA A 345 -6.24 10.06 -8.60
C ALA A 345 -7.02 8.76 -8.36
N CYS A 346 -7.27 8.44 -7.09
CA CYS A 346 -8.11 7.33 -6.65
C CYS A 346 -9.16 7.87 -5.67
N ASN A 347 -10.20 8.50 -6.22
CA ASN A 347 -11.14 9.25 -5.42
C ASN A 347 -12.02 8.35 -4.53
N PHE A 348 -12.39 8.88 -3.36
CA PHE A 348 -13.12 8.12 -2.35
C PHE A 348 -14.49 7.60 -2.83
N MET A 349 -15.15 8.28 -3.77
CA MET A 349 -16.46 7.87 -4.28
C MET A 349 -16.32 6.56 -5.07
N GLY A 350 -15.25 6.39 -5.84
CA GLY A 350 -14.98 5.17 -6.59
C GLY A 350 -14.83 3.95 -5.68
N ASP A 351 -14.08 4.11 -4.59
CA ASP A 351 -13.90 3.05 -3.59
C ASP A 351 -15.17 2.81 -2.76
N GLU A 352 -15.94 3.85 -2.41
CA GLU A 352 -17.24 3.70 -1.75
C GLU A 352 -18.20 2.87 -2.63
N TRP A 353 -18.34 3.24 -3.90
CA TRP A 353 -19.18 2.49 -4.85
C TRP A 353 -18.70 1.07 -5.05
N PHE A 354 -17.39 0.88 -5.08
CA PHE A 354 -16.81 -0.44 -5.19
C PHE A 354 -17.17 -1.31 -3.97
N VAL A 355 -16.96 -0.81 -2.74
CA VAL A 355 -17.31 -1.54 -1.51
C VAL A 355 -18.80 -1.85 -1.45
N GLU A 356 -19.66 -0.91 -1.81
CA GLU A 356 -21.11 -1.12 -1.88
C GLU A 356 -21.53 -2.17 -2.93
N SER A 357 -20.80 -2.23 -4.05
CA SER A 357 -21.04 -3.22 -5.12
C SER A 357 -20.80 -4.67 -4.66
N LEU A 358 -20.03 -4.87 -3.58
CA LEU A 358 -19.76 -6.18 -2.97
C LEU A 358 -20.96 -6.73 -2.20
N LYS A 359 -22.01 -5.92 -2.00
CA LYS A 359 -23.29 -6.31 -1.38
C LYS A 359 -23.16 -7.00 -0.02
N GLN A 360 -22.17 -6.58 0.76
CA GLN A 360 -22.00 -7.07 2.12
C GLN A 360 -23.06 -6.45 3.05
N LEU A 361 -23.44 -7.19 4.11
CA LEU A 361 -24.40 -6.70 5.10
C LEU A 361 -23.84 -5.50 5.85
N VAL A 362 -24.58 -4.39 5.83
CA VAL A 362 -24.21 -3.19 6.59
C VAL A 362 -24.45 -3.46 8.09
N GLN A 363 -23.39 -3.31 8.89
CA GLN A 363 -23.42 -3.44 10.35
C GLN A 363 -23.56 -2.07 11.02
N VAL A 364 -22.82 -1.08 10.49
CA VAL A 364 -22.84 0.29 10.99
C VAL A 364 -23.08 1.25 9.82
N GLN A 365 -24.15 2.03 9.90
CA GLN A 365 -24.44 3.07 8.91
C GLN A 365 -23.39 4.18 8.94
N ARG A 366 -23.27 4.92 7.83
CA ARG A 366 -22.31 6.03 7.70
C ARG A 366 -22.43 7.00 8.86
N ARG A 367 -21.33 7.19 9.59
CA ARG A 367 -21.21 8.10 10.73
C ARG A 367 -19.84 8.73 10.78
N VAL A 368 -19.67 9.77 11.53
CA VAL A 368 -18.37 10.33 11.86
C VAL A 368 -17.56 9.33 12.69
N TRP A 369 -16.23 9.34 12.48
CA TRP A 369 -15.28 8.75 13.40
C TRP A 369 -14.34 9.82 13.96
N LEU A 370 -13.84 9.63 15.17
CA LEU A 370 -13.07 10.60 15.91
C LEU A 370 -11.67 10.07 16.21
N TYR A 371 -10.69 10.99 16.30
CA TYR A 371 -9.35 10.71 16.80
C TYR A 371 -8.93 11.78 17.81
N GLU A 372 -7.91 11.51 18.60
CA GLU A 372 -7.30 12.50 19.50
C GLU A 372 -6.26 13.31 18.72
N GLY A 373 -6.52 14.59 18.52
CA GLY A 373 -5.58 15.56 17.98
C GLY A 373 -4.91 16.39 19.08
N ALA A 374 -4.07 17.34 18.70
CA ALA A 374 -3.38 18.22 19.63
C ALA A 374 -4.37 19.05 20.48
N ASP A 375 -5.51 19.45 19.89
CA ASP A 375 -6.55 20.26 20.51
C ASP A 375 -7.75 19.43 21.00
N GLY A 376 -7.53 18.15 21.36
CA GLY A 376 -8.56 17.21 21.80
C GLY A 376 -9.21 16.44 20.64
N LYS A 377 -10.44 15.93 20.89
CA LYS A 377 -11.14 15.08 19.91
C LYS A 377 -11.50 15.83 18.64
N GLN A 378 -11.07 15.27 17.51
CA GLN A 378 -11.29 15.79 16.17
C GLN A 378 -12.07 14.81 15.30
N VAL A 379 -12.82 15.33 14.32
CA VAL A 379 -13.45 14.50 13.30
C VAL A 379 -12.37 14.02 12.32
N GLY A 380 -12.11 12.70 12.32
CA GLY A 380 -11.18 12.07 11.38
C GLY A 380 -11.76 11.90 9.97
N GLY A 381 -13.08 11.80 9.86
CA GLY A 381 -13.82 11.58 8.62
C GLY A 381 -15.11 10.82 8.88
N PHE A 382 -15.50 10.00 7.90
CA PHE A 382 -16.69 9.17 7.98
C PHE A 382 -16.33 7.69 7.87
N VAL A 383 -17.10 6.85 8.55
CA VAL A 383 -16.97 5.38 8.48
C VAL A 383 -18.31 4.75 8.16
N LYS A 384 -18.31 3.70 7.35
CA LYS A 384 -19.40 2.76 7.12
C LYS A 384 -18.84 1.35 7.29
N GLU A 385 -19.47 0.53 8.14
CA GLU A 385 -18.95 -0.79 8.44
C GLU A 385 -19.92 -1.88 7.93
N PHE A 386 -19.36 -2.87 7.28
CA PHE A 386 -20.03 -4.05 6.77
C PHE A 386 -19.55 -5.29 7.55
N SER A 387 -19.99 -6.49 7.18
CA SER A 387 -19.66 -7.71 7.92
C SER A 387 -18.17 -7.88 8.22
N ASN A 388 -17.32 -7.69 7.21
CA ASN A 388 -15.86 -7.84 7.35
C ASN A 388 -15.08 -6.66 6.73
N ILE A 389 -15.77 -5.67 6.19
CA ILE A 389 -15.17 -4.51 5.54
C ILE A 389 -15.54 -3.26 6.31
N ALA A 390 -14.57 -2.40 6.54
CA ALA A 390 -14.80 -1.01 6.92
C ALA A 390 -14.36 -0.10 5.77
N PHE A 391 -15.23 0.82 5.36
CA PHE A 391 -14.90 1.91 4.45
C PHE A 391 -14.80 3.21 5.24
N LEU A 392 -13.65 3.88 5.15
CA LEU A 392 -13.41 5.14 5.84
C LEU A 392 -12.99 6.24 4.87
N THR A 393 -13.43 7.48 5.14
CA THR A 393 -12.79 8.67 4.58
C THR A 393 -11.93 9.36 5.64
N ILE A 394 -10.85 10.01 5.20
CA ILE A 394 -10.00 10.83 6.05
C ILE A 394 -10.13 12.28 5.59
N LYS A 395 -10.73 13.08 6.46
CA LYS A 395 -11.11 14.47 6.19
C LYS A 395 -9.90 15.35 5.88
N GLY A 396 -9.93 15.98 4.69
CA GLY A 396 -8.92 16.92 4.23
C GLY A 396 -7.56 16.28 3.93
N SER A 397 -7.56 14.99 3.63
CA SER A 397 -6.37 14.25 3.18
C SER A 397 -6.47 13.97 1.69
N GLY A 398 -5.33 14.03 1.02
CA GLY A 398 -5.17 13.55 -0.35
C GLY A 398 -4.79 12.06 -0.40
N HIS A 399 -4.02 11.72 -1.40
CA HIS A 399 -3.65 10.35 -1.78
C HIS A 399 -2.81 9.65 -0.72
N MET A 400 -1.73 10.29 -0.24
CA MET A 400 -0.85 9.76 0.81
C MET A 400 -1.41 10.17 2.18
N VAL A 401 -2.35 9.36 2.68
CA VAL A 401 -3.07 9.68 3.92
C VAL A 401 -2.15 9.87 5.13
N PRO A 402 -1.12 9.03 5.35
CA PRO A 402 -0.23 9.20 6.49
C PRO A 402 0.62 10.48 6.42
N THR A 403 0.95 10.96 5.22
CA THR A 403 1.66 12.22 5.01
C THR A 403 0.79 13.42 5.39
N ASP A 404 -0.45 13.44 4.87
CA ASP A 404 -1.34 14.59 5.01
C ASP A 404 -1.98 14.69 6.41
N LYS A 405 -2.35 13.54 7.00
CA LYS A 405 -3.09 13.44 8.27
C LYS A 405 -2.51 12.35 9.19
N PRO A 406 -1.24 12.47 9.61
CA PRO A 406 -0.51 11.40 10.30
C PRO A 406 -1.19 10.92 11.59
N ALA A 407 -1.74 11.80 12.42
CA ALA A 407 -2.40 11.44 13.67
C ALA A 407 -3.70 10.64 13.44
N ALA A 408 -4.51 11.08 12.45
CA ALA A 408 -5.73 10.38 12.06
C ALA A 408 -5.40 9.02 11.43
N ALA A 409 -4.40 8.96 10.53
CA ALA A 409 -3.92 7.74 9.89
C ALA A 409 -3.43 6.72 10.93
N PHE A 410 -2.62 7.15 11.89
CA PHE A 410 -2.13 6.28 12.96
C PHE A 410 -3.27 5.74 13.83
N THR A 411 -4.24 6.58 14.18
CA THR A 411 -5.42 6.15 14.95
C THR A 411 -6.26 5.12 14.20
N MET A 412 -6.55 5.38 12.91
CA MET A 412 -7.26 4.47 12.02
C MET A 412 -6.53 3.11 11.93
N PHE A 413 -5.23 3.13 11.65
CA PHE A 413 -4.39 1.95 11.53
C PHE A 413 -4.32 1.16 12.84
N SER A 414 -4.15 1.83 13.98
CA SER A 414 -4.15 1.21 15.31
C SER A 414 -5.45 0.46 15.58
N ARG A 415 -6.60 1.08 15.30
CA ARG A 415 -7.93 0.45 15.46
C ARG A 415 -8.12 -0.74 14.54
N PHE A 416 -7.63 -0.63 13.30
CA PHE A 416 -7.66 -1.74 12.34
C PHE A 416 -6.89 -2.95 12.87
N ILE A 417 -5.63 -2.78 13.27
CA ILE A 417 -4.78 -3.87 13.76
C ILE A 417 -5.33 -4.49 15.04
N ARG A 418 -5.78 -3.65 15.97
CA ARG A 418 -6.27 -4.09 17.30
C ARG A 418 -7.73 -4.56 17.29
N ARG A 419 -8.40 -4.48 16.16
CA ARG A 419 -9.83 -4.80 16.03
C ARG A 419 -10.71 -3.93 16.92
N GLU A 420 -10.32 -2.69 17.13
CA GLU A 420 -11.08 -1.69 17.85
C GLU A 420 -12.14 -1.03 16.94
N PRO A 421 -13.24 -0.48 17.49
CA PRO A 421 -14.20 0.34 16.73
C PRO A 421 -13.58 1.63 16.20
N TYR A 422 -14.03 2.05 15.01
CA TYR A 422 -13.62 3.33 14.44
C TYR A 422 -14.37 4.51 15.04
#